data_44640b37a867787bac4d270218a3cb98
#
_entry.id   44640b37a867787bac4d270218a3cb98
#
_cell.length_a   1.000
_cell.length_b   1.000
_cell.length_c   1.000
_cell.angle_alpha   90.00
_cell.angle_beta   90.00
_cell.angle_gamma   90.00
#
_symmetry.space_group_name_H-M   'P 1'
#
loop_
_entity.id
_entity.type
_entity.pdbx_description
1 polymer ?
#
loop_
_entity_poly.entity_id
_entity_poly.type
_entity_poly.pdbx_seq_one_letter_code
_entity_poly.pdbx_strand_id
1 'polypeptide(L)'
;MRENLKYLVVGDTIIDENVYLIANGLSLESPTIKTVFDKRSINYGGAANVAKFLSSFGRNVTFLTSLSEEHAEKYEIENNVSVKEMYQGKDNYKTRYWITHGDSTYKYLQVNNVNEEYSYSPLSDYDISRYDIIAFADYRCGFITEKFISECVNSGKIIYASSQISSRASNYGKYSEVDYIVCNQEESNYVNRDNNVCVTKGSGGCTMNGIDYPAYPVESVVNTIGAGDCFYAALLATGDPEFANESASKFVSISLYE
;
A
#
# COMPACT_ATOMS: atom_id res chain seq x y z
N MET A 1 -8.00 17.67 16.73
CA MET A 1 -8.55 17.62 15.34
C MET A 1 -7.40 17.68 14.36
N ARG A 2 -7.31 16.72 13.40
CA ARG A 2 -6.18 16.60 12.44
C ARG A 2 -6.51 17.22 11.06
N GLU A 3 -7.52 18.09 10.97
CA GLU A 3 -8.08 18.55 9.69
C GLU A 3 -7.14 19.42 8.85
N ASN A 4 -6.27 20.20 9.49
CA ASN A 4 -5.36 21.13 8.82
C ASN A 4 -3.91 20.63 8.72
N LEU A 5 -3.65 19.38 9.11
CA LEU A 5 -2.31 18.82 9.06
C LEU A 5 -1.93 18.47 7.61
N LYS A 6 -0.64 18.62 7.31
CA LYS A 6 -0.04 18.24 6.04
C LYS A 6 0.64 16.90 6.19
N TYR A 7 0.28 15.97 5.33
CA TYR A 7 0.76 14.59 5.35
C TYR A 7 1.75 14.36 4.22
N LEU A 8 2.86 13.69 4.55
CA LEU A 8 3.76 13.09 3.59
C LEU A 8 3.61 11.56 3.68
N VAL A 9 3.08 10.94 2.65
CA VAL A 9 3.12 9.49 2.49
C VAL A 9 4.36 9.14 1.69
N VAL A 10 5.19 8.26 2.21
CA VAL A 10 6.44 7.81 1.56
C VAL A 10 6.38 6.31 1.38
N GLY A 11 6.55 5.81 0.16
CA GLY A 11 6.54 4.37 -0.01
C GLY A 11 6.57 3.85 -1.43
N ASP A 12 6.60 2.52 -1.51
CA ASP A 12 6.66 1.79 -2.75
C ASP A 12 5.29 1.73 -3.42
N THR A 13 5.17 2.25 -4.64
CA THR A 13 4.02 1.97 -5.49
C THR A 13 4.22 0.67 -6.23
N ILE A 14 3.17 -0.15 -6.26
CA ILE A 14 3.09 -1.38 -7.04
C ILE A 14 1.95 -1.23 -8.05
N ILE A 15 2.27 -1.29 -9.33
CA ILE A 15 1.29 -1.27 -10.40
C ILE A 15 0.71 -2.67 -10.55
N ASP A 16 -0.53 -2.84 -10.12
CA ASP A 16 -1.30 -4.07 -10.28
C ASP A 16 -1.95 -4.09 -11.67
N GLU A 17 -1.35 -4.84 -12.58
CA GLU A 17 -1.81 -5.01 -13.95
C GLU A 17 -2.58 -6.31 -14.09
N ASN A 18 -3.80 -6.25 -14.62
CA ASN A 18 -4.57 -7.44 -14.99
C ASN A 18 -4.76 -7.49 -16.50
N VAL A 19 -4.26 -8.55 -17.11
CA VAL A 19 -4.38 -8.84 -18.54
C VAL A 19 -5.39 -9.96 -18.72
N TYR A 20 -6.49 -9.67 -19.39
CA TYR A 20 -7.56 -10.64 -19.65
C TYR A 20 -7.44 -11.18 -21.06
N LEU A 21 -7.51 -12.50 -21.19
CA LEU A 21 -7.30 -13.26 -22.39
C LEU A 21 -8.46 -14.24 -22.59
N ILE A 22 -8.87 -14.46 -23.83
CA ILE A 22 -9.88 -15.45 -24.20
C ILE A 22 -9.17 -16.67 -24.80
N ALA A 23 -9.45 -17.85 -24.28
CA ALA A 23 -8.90 -19.10 -24.81
C ALA A 23 -9.42 -19.35 -26.25
N ASN A 24 -8.53 -19.62 -27.18
CA ASN A 24 -8.82 -19.89 -28.59
C ASN A 24 -8.09 -21.16 -29.07
N GLY A 25 -8.31 -22.27 -28.35
CA GLY A 25 -7.75 -23.56 -28.67
C GLY A 25 -6.29 -23.76 -28.23
N LEU A 26 -5.61 -24.70 -28.88
CA LEU A 26 -4.21 -25.00 -28.64
C LEU A 26 -3.32 -24.49 -29.79
N SER A 27 -2.07 -24.17 -29.45
CA SER A 27 -1.05 -23.87 -30.46
C SER A 27 -0.76 -25.10 -31.29
N LEU A 28 -0.48 -24.93 -32.60
CA LEU A 28 -0.06 -26.01 -33.48
C LEU A 28 1.42 -26.38 -33.29
N GLU A 29 2.20 -25.44 -32.71
CA GLU A 29 3.66 -25.59 -32.59
C GLU A 29 4.08 -26.22 -31.25
N SER A 30 3.21 -26.15 -30.24
CA SER A 30 3.49 -26.64 -28.88
C SER A 30 2.18 -26.89 -28.13
N PRO A 31 2.16 -27.78 -27.11
CA PRO A 31 0.98 -28.05 -26.29
C PRO A 31 0.66 -26.93 -25.33
N THR A 32 0.53 -25.69 -25.85
CA THR A 32 0.23 -24.50 -25.09
C THR A 32 -1.14 -23.92 -25.46
N ILE A 33 -1.80 -23.29 -24.50
CA ILE A 33 -3.07 -22.60 -24.74
C ILE A 33 -2.80 -21.38 -25.63
N LYS A 34 -3.53 -21.33 -26.75
CA LYS A 34 -3.59 -20.15 -27.62
C LYS A 34 -4.68 -19.23 -27.14
N THR A 35 -4.40 -17.94 -27.01
CA THR A 35 -5.34 -16.93 -26.51
C THR A 35 -5.43 -15.73 -27.44
N VAL A 36 -6.51 -14.98 -27.29
CA VAL A 36 -6.71 -13.67 -27.88
C VAL A 36 -6.79 -12.66 -26.75
N PHE A 37 -6.18 -11.49 -26.94
CA PHE A 37 -6.27 -10.37 -25.98
C PHE A 37 -7.72 -9.86 -25.93
N ASP A 38 -8.25 -9.68 -24.73
CA ASP A 38 -9.56 -9.10 -24.47
C ASP A 38 -9.41 -7.66 -23.97
N LYS A 39 -8.92 -7.50 -22.75
CA LYS A 39 -8.77 -6.19 -22.11
C LYS A 39 -7.62 -6.18 -21.10
N ARG A 40 -7.28 -4.98 -20.67
CA ARG A 40 -6.25 -4.72 -19.65
C ARG A 40 -6.79 -3.70 -18.66
N SER A 41 -6.51 -3.91 -17.38
CA SER A 41 -6.73 -2.92 -16.34
C SER A 41 -5.47 -2.69 -15.52
N ILE A 42 -5.28 -1.46 -15.06
CA ILE A 42 -4.16 -1.04 -14.22
C ILE A 42 -4.75 -0.38 -12.97
N ASN A 43 -4.25 -0.81 -11.81
CA ASN A 43 -4.54 -0.20 -10.53
C ASN A 43 -3.22 0.10 -9.81
N TYR A 44 -3.22 1.13 -8.98
CA TYR A 44 -2.06 1.51 -8.18
C TYR A 44 -2.24 1.00 -6.76
N GLY A 45 -1.39 0.06 -6.36
CA GLY A 45 -1.37 -0.57 -5.05
C GLY A 45 -0.18 -0.14 -4.20
N GLY A 46 0.02 -0.82 -3.07
CA GLY A 46 1.07 -0.47 -2.13
C GLY A 46 0.82 0.88 -1.46
N ALA A 47 1.85 1.69 -1.32
CA ALA A 47 1.76 3.01 -0.70
C ALA A 47 0.77 3.96 -1.42
N ALA A 48 0.51 3.74 -2.72
CA ALA A 48 -0.49 4.49 -3.47
C ALA A 48 -1.90 4.31 -2.88
N ASN A 49 -2.28 3.10 -2.42
CA ASN A 49 -3.55 2.91 -1.74
C ASN A 49 -3.65 3.76 -0.46
N VAL A 50 -2.59 3.81 0.34
CA VAL A 50 -2.56 4.61 1.58
C VAL A 50 -2.76 6.10 1.26
N ALA A 51 -2.05 6.63 0.27
CA ALA A 51 -2.17 8.03 -0.15
C ALA A 51 -3.58 8.34 -0.68
N LYS A 52 -4.15 7.47 -1.52
CA LYS A 52 -5.51 7.57 -2.05
C LYS A 52 -6.56 7.60 -0.95
N PHE A 53 -6.53 6.63 -0.03
CA PHE A 53 -7.50 6.58 1.07
C PHE A 53 -7.35 7.79 2.00
N LEU A 54 -6.13 8.21 2.32
CA LEU A 54 -5.90 9.36 3.17
C LEU A 54 -6.45 10.66 2.53
N SER A 55 -6.28 10.82 1.21
CA SER A 55 -6.90 11.91 0.45
C SER A 55 -8.43 11.82 0.46
N SER A 56 -9.01 10.62 0.30
CA SER A 56 -10.46 10.43 0.35
C SER A 56 -11.08 10.75 1.71
N PHE A 57 -10.29 10.69 2.80
CA PHE A 57 -10.66 11.19 4.12
C PHE A 57 -10.49 12.72 4.28
N GLY A 58 -10.29 13.45 3.18
CA GLY A 58 -10.18 14.91 3.15
C GLY A 58 -8.87 15.46 3.69
N ARG A 59 -7.78 14.68 3.66
CA ARG A 59 -6.45 15.12 4.13
C ARG A 59 -5.61 15.72 3.00
N ASN A 60 -4.79 16.71 3.35
CA ASN A 60 -3.82 17.31 2.42
C ASN A 60 -2.59 16.39 2.33
N VAL A 61 -2.51 15.61 1.26
CA VAL A 61 -1.52 14.57 1.07
C VAL A 61 -0.53 14.93 -0.04
N THR A 62 0.76 14.84 0.29
CA THR A 62 1.82 14.70 -0.70
C THR A 62 2.30 13.25 -0.67
N PHE A 63 2.40 12.63 -1.83
CA PHE A 63 2.85 11.25 -1.99
C PHE A 63 4.22 11.20 -2.65
N LEU A 64 5.21 10.72 -1.91
CA LEU A 64 6.61 10.58 -2.34
C LEU A 64 6.87 9.11 -2.68
N THR A 65 7.09 8.82 -3.95
CA THR A 65 7.20 7.45 -4.45
C THR A 65 8.06 7.34 -5.70
N SER A 66 8.46 6.12 -6.05
CA SER A 66 9.10 5.82 -7.33
C SER A 66 8.05 5.37 -8.34
N LEU A 67 7.67 6.30 -9.21
CA LEU A 67 6.81 6.08 -10.37
C LEU A 67 7.38 6.82 -11.57
N SER A 68 7.17 6.30 -12.78
CA SER A 68 7.39 7.07 -14.01
C SER A 68 6.44 8.27 -14.07
N GLU A 69 6.85 9.31 -14.78
CA GLU A 69 6.08 10.55 -14.92
C GLU A 69 4.66 10.28 -15.43
N GLU A 70 4.52 9.43 -16.45
CA GLU A 70 3.22 9.02 -17.01
C GLU A 70 2.28 8.43 -15.95
N HIS A 71 2.79 7.52 -15.12
CA HIS A 71 2.00 6.90 -14.06
C HIS A 71 1.73 7.86 -12.91
N ALA A 72 2.67 8.73 -12.58
CA ALA A 72 2.52 9.73 -11.53
C ALA A 72 1.42 10.74 -11.87
N GLU A 73 1.44 11.30 -13.09
CA GLU A 73 0.41 12.23 -13.59
C GLU A 73 -0.98 11.60 -13.60
N LYS A 74 -1.08 10.37 -14.12
CA LYS A 74 -2.35 9.64 -14.14
C LYS A 74 -2.90 9.42 -12.73
N TYR A 75 -2.05 8.95 -11.81
CA TYR A 75 -2.44 8.72 -10.42
C TYR A 75 -2.88 10.02 -9.72
N GLU A 76 -2.17 11.13 -9.93
CA GLU A 76 -2.46 12.45 -9.37
C GLU A 76 -3.85 12.94 -9.79
N ILE A 77 -4.16 12.85 -11.09
CA ILE A 77 -5.45 13.26 -11.65
C ILE A 77 -6.60 12.40 -11.10
N GLU A 78 -6.41 11.06 -11.04
CA GLU A 78 -7.44 10.13 -10.61
C GLU A 78 -7.76 10.20 -9.11
N ASN A 79 -6.79 10.59 -8.28
CA ASN A 79 -6.91 10.47 -6.82
C ASN A 79 -6.84 11.79 -6.05
N ASN A 80 -6.64 12.92 -6.73
CA ASN A 80 -6.48 14.24 -6.12
C ASN A 80 -5.39 14.26 -5.03
N VAL A 81 -4.26 13.64 -5.33
CA VAL A 81 -3.09 13.54 -4.45
C VAL A 81 -1.92 14.21 -5.15
N SER A 82 -1.21 15.15 -4.48
CA SER A 82 0.01 15.71 -5.05
C SER A 82 1.14 14.66 -5.02
N VAL A 83 1.57 14.21 -6.19
CA VAL A 83 2.65 13.24 -6.32
C VAL A 83 4.00 13.93 -6.45
N LYS A 84 4.99 13.40 -5.75
CA LYS A 84 6.41 13.69 -5.96
C LYS A 84 7.08 12.40 -6.39
N GLU A 85 7.17 12.25 -7.68
CA GLU A 85 7.84 11.11 -8.29
C GLU A 85 9.35 11.21 -8.11
N MET A 86 9.95 10.10 -7.70
CA MET A 86 11.40 9.93 -7.65
C MET A 86 11.76 8.68 -8.44
N TYR A 87 11.48 8.74 -9.73
CA TYR A 87 11.63 7.62 -10.64
C TYR A 87 13.09 7.19 -10.77
N GLN A 88 13.31 5.89 -10.66
CA GLN A 88 14.64 5.29 -10.69
C GLN A 88 14.83 4.30 -11.87
N GLY A 89 14.13 4.56 -12.97
CA GLY A 89 14.27 3.81 -14.20
C GLY A 89 13.44 2.53 -14.31
N LYS A 90 12.63 2.20 -13.28
CA LYS A 90 11.78 1.01 -13.30
C LYS A 90 10.57 1.16 -12.37
N ASP A 91 9.37 1.02 -12.93
CA ASP A 91 8.16 0.85 -12.15
C ASP A 91 8.04 -0.59 -11.62
N ASN A 92 7.41 -0.75 -10.44
CA ASN A 92 7.15 -2.05 -9.86
C ASN A 92 5.82 -2.60 -10.37
N TYR A 93 5.85 -3.74 -11.03
CA TYR A 93 4.66 -4.39 -11.57
C TYR A 93 4.36 -5.73 -10.91
N LYS A 94 3.07 -5.97 -10.67
CA LYS A 94 2.47 -7.30 -10.47
C LYS A 94 1.47 -7.55 -11.58
N THR A 95 1.89 -8.26 -12.62
CA THR A 95 1.03 -8.57 -13.77
C THR A 95 0.35 -9.90 -13.55
N ARG A 96 -0.99 -9.92 -13.61
CA ARG A 96 -1.82 -11.13 -13.53
C ARG A 96 -2.48 -11.39 -14.86
N TYR A 97 -2.26 -12.58 -15.40
CA TYR A 97 -2.90 -13.04 -16.62
C TYR A 97 -4.11 -13.90 -16.26
N TRP A 98 -5.25 -13.49 -16.75
CA TRP A 98 -6.53 -14.17 -16.55
C TRP A 98 -6.95 -14.79 -17.88
N ILE A 99 -7.40 -16.05 -17.87
CA ILE A 99 -7.90 -16.73 -19.07
C ILE A 99 -9.38 -17.02 -18.88
N THR A 100 -10.19 -16.59 -19.85
CA THR A 100 -11.60 -16.93 -19.97
C THR A 100 -11.76 -18.08 -20.96
N HIS A 101 -12.43 -19.16 -20.53
CA HIS A 101 -12.82 -20.28 -21.36
C HIS A 101 -14.28 -20.65 -21.06
N GLY A 102 -15.17 -20.46 -22.04
CA GLY A 102 -16.62 -20.50 -21.81
C GLY A 102 -17.04 -19.45 -20.79
N ASP A 103 -17.80 -19.84 -19.77
CA ASP A 103 -18.29 -18.95 -18.72
C ASP A 103 -17.33 -18.83 -17.52
N SER A 104 -16.15 -19.41 -17.60
CA SER A 104 -15.21 -19.43 -16.48
C SER A 104 -13.98 -18.56 -16.78
N THR A 105 -13.61 -17.72 -15.80
CA THR A 105 -12.37 -16.92 -15.81
C THR A 105 -11.51 -17.33 -14.63
N TYR A 106 -10.24 -17.62 -14.85
CA TYR A 106 -9.30 -18.02 -13.82
C TYR A 106 -7.94 -17.35 -14.00
N LYS A 107 -7.25 -17.11 -12.89
CA LYS A 107 -5.88 -16.61 -12.91
C LYS A 107 -4.94 -17.71 -13.37
N TYR A 108 -4.30 -17.49 -14.51
CA TYR A 108 -3.40 -18.47 -15.11
C TYR A 108 -1.94 -18.27 -14.69
N LEU A 109 -1.48 -17.02 -14.68
CA LEU A 109 -0.08 -16.68 -14.40
C LEU A 109 -0.02 -15.36 -13.61
N GLN A 110 0.95 -15.26 -12.73
CA GLN A 110 1.34 -14.00 -12.12
C GLN A 110 2.84 -13.79 -12.31
N VAL A 111 3.20 -12.60 -12.80
CA VAL A 111 4.59 -12.17 -12.94
C VAL A 111 4.82 -11.00 -12.00
N ASN A 112 5.80 -11.13 -11.12
CA ASN A 112 6.24 -10.05 -10.25
C ASN A 112 7.53 -9.46 -10.83
N ASN A 113 7.46 -8.21 -11.25
CA ASN A 113 8.59 -7.43 -11.72
C ASN A 113 8.75 -6.24 -10.78
N VAL A 114 9.24 -6.49 -9.57
CA VAL A 114 9.42 -5.51 -8.51
C VAL A 114 10.90 -5.32 -8.21
N ASN A 115 11.28 -4.11 -7.83
CA ASN A 115 12.62 -3.86 -7.30
C ASN A 115 12.72 -4.49 -5.92
N GLU A 116 13.91 -4.99 -5.59
CA GLU A 116 14.23 -5.49 -4.26
C GLU A 116 15.23 -4.56 -3.55
N GLU A 117 16.03 -3.83 -4.33
CA GLU A 117 17.02 -2.86 -3.84
C GLU A 117 17.18 -1.72 -4.84
N TYR A 118 17.34 -0.51 -4.32
CA TYR A 118 17.74 0.66 -5.10
C TYR A 118 19.21 0.97 -4.84
N SER A 119 19.98 1.18 -5.90
CA SER A 119 21.42 1.53 -5.81
C SER A 119 21.66 2.96 -5.33
N TYR A 120 20.63 3.81 -5.36
CA TYR A 120 20.67 5.20 -4.95
C TYR A 120 19.35 5.60 -4.30
N SER A 121 19.42 6.37 -3.21
CA SER A 121 18.23 6.96 -2.59
C SER A 121 18.10 8.43 -2.97
N PRO A 122 17.07 8.80 -3.73
CA PRO A 122 16.80 10.21 -4.03
C PRO A 122 16.21 10.97 -2.84
N LEU A 123 15.93 10.27 -1.74
CA LEU A 123 15.22 10.83 -0.59
C LEU A 123 16.07 11.73 0.30
N SER A 124 17.40 11.61 0.25
CA SER A 124 18.31 12.26 1.20
C SER A 124 18.31 13.78 1.20
N ASP A 125 17.75 14.42 0.17
CA ASP A 125 17.70 15.88 0.03
C ASP A 125 16.26 16.42 -0.07
N TYR A 126 15.27 15.57 0.26
CA TYR A 126 13.88 15.99 0.18
C TYR A 126 13.48 16.83 1.40
N ASP A 127 12.95 18.04 1.15
CA ASP A 127 12.52 18.96 2.21
C ASP A 127 11.24 18.48 2.88
N ILE A 128 11.40 17.95 4.10
CA ILE A 128 10.28 17.46 4.95
C ILE A 128 9.74 18.53 5.91
N SER A 129 10.33 19.72 5.95
CA SER A 129 10.01 20.76 6.96
C SER A 129 8.55 21.18 6.98
N ARG A 130 7.88 21.16 5.84
CA ARG A 130 6.50 21.63 5.63
C ARG A 130 5.42 20.62 6.03
N TYR A 131 5.77 19.40 6.41
CA TYR A 131 4.82 18.37 6.81
C TYR A 131 4.70 18.27 8.33
N ASP A 132 3.56 17.81 8.79
CA ASP A 132 3.27 17.60 10.21
C ASP A 132 3.34 16.12 10.58
N ILE A 133 2.89 15.26 9.66
CA ILE A 133 2.89 13.81 9.81
C ILE A 133 3.58 13.19 8.60
N ILE A 134 4.51 12.25 8.85
CA ILE A 134 5.17 11.44 7.82
C ILE A 134 4.76 9.99 8.02
N ALA A 135 4.26 9.36 6.97
CA ALA A 135 3.78 8.00 6.98
C ALA A 135 4.57 7.12 6.00
N PHE A 136 5.32 6.17 6.52
CA PHE A 136 6.00 5.18 5.71
C PHE A 136 5.08 3.99 5.40
N ALA A 137 4.94 3.66 4.13
CA ALA A 137 4.25 2.47 3.62
C ALA A 137 5.24 1.64 2.80
N ASP A 138 5.96 0.76 3.49
CA ASP A 138 7.10 0.00 2.96
C ASP A 138 6.66 -1.37 2.44
N TYR A 139 6.57 -1.50 1.14
CA TYR A 139 6.26 -2.77 0.45
C TYR A 139 7.52 -3.54 0.03
N ARG A 140 8.67 -3.19 0.59
CA ARG A 140 9.95 -3.87 0.45
C ARG A 140 10.53 -3.85 -0.96
N CYS A 141 10.20 -2.83 -1.75
CA CYS A 141 10.83 -2.61 -3.04
C CYS A 141 12.12 -1.76 -2.94
N GLY A 142 12.57 -1.42 -1.73
CA GLY A 142 13.85 -0.76 -1.49
C GLY A 142 13.86 0.77 -1.56
N PHE A 143 12.74 1.40 -1.83
CA PHE A 143 12.64 2.86 -1.96
C PHE A 143 12.97 3.61 -0.66
N ILE A 144 12.51 3.10 0.49
CA ILE A 144 12.69 3.75 1.80
C ILE A 144 14.01 3.31 2.42
N THR A 145 14.93 4.26 2.65
CA THR A 145 16.24 3.99 3.24
C THR A 145 16.28 4.32 4.74
N GLU A 146 17.15 3.64 5.47
CA GLU A 146 17.39 3.91 6.89
C GLU A 146 17.84 5.36 7.15
N LYS A 147 18.67 5.92 6.25
CA LYS A 147 19.11 7.30 6.34
C LYS A 147 17.94 8.28 6.33
N PHE A 148 17.01 8.11 5.39
CA PHE A 148 15.85 8.99 5.29
C PHE A 148 14.90 8.83 6.48
N ILE A 149 14.71 7.60 6.99
CA ILE A 149 13.93 7.36 8.21
C ILE A 149 14.56 8.13 9.40
N SER A 150 15.88 8.02 9.58
CA SER A 150 16.58 8.72 10.65
C SER A 150 16.46 10.24 10.54
N GLU A 151 16.54 10.79 9.32
CA GLU A 151 16.30 12.23 9.07
C GLU A 151 14.88 12.63 9.46
N CYS A 152 13.88 11.82 9.14
CA CYS A 152 12.49 12.07 9.52
C CYS A 152 12.30 12.00 11.04
N VAL A 153 12.81 10.98 11.70
CA VAL A 153 12.72 10.82 13.18
C VAL A 153 13.37 12.02 13.88
N ASN A 154 14.56 12.45 13.43
CA ASN A 154 15.28 13.59 14.01
C ASN A 154 14.59 14.95 13.73
N SER A 155 13.62 15.01 12.84
CA SER A 155 12.91 16.26 12.49
C SER A 155 11.89 16.72 13.52
N GLY A 156 11.54 15.89 14.51
CA GLY A 156 10.50 16.15 15.51
C GLY A 156 9.07 16.13 14.96
N LYS A 157 8.87 15.52 13.78
CA LYS A 157 7.53 15.27 13.20
C LYS A 157 6.93 14.00 13.78
N ILE A 158 5.63 13.84 13.62
CA ILE A 158 4.97 12.57 14.01
C ILE A 158 5.19 11.55 12.90
N ILE A 159 5.81 10.43 13.24
CA ILE A 159 6.21 9.41 12.27
C ILE A 159 5.41 8.13 12.47
N TYR A 160 4.75 7.70 11.41
CA TYR A 160 4.07 6.40 11.33
C TYR A 160 4.80 5.49 10.36
N ALA A 161 4.82 4.19 10.63
CA ALA A 161 5.34 3.19 9.71
C ALA A 161 4.44 1.95 9.63
N SER A 162 4.32 1.42 8.42
CA SER A 162 3.80 0.10 8.13
C SER A 162 4.73 -0.56 7.12
N SER A 163 5.09 -1.81 7.35
CA SER A 163 5.95 -2.59 6.46
C SER A 163 5.41 -4.01 6.32
N GLN A 164 6.06 -4.81 5.50
CA GLN A 164 5.69 -6.20 5.29
C GLN A 164 6.84 -7.14 5.67
N ILE A 165 6.48 -8.37 6.00
CA ILE A 165 7.43 -9.48 6.14
C ILE A 165 7.47 -10.33 4.87
N SER A 166 8.58 -11.02 4.68
CA SER A 166 8.67 -12.11 3.70
C SER A 166 9.24 -13.35 4.37
N SER A 167 9.21 -14.48 3.67
CA SER A 167 9.82 -15.73 4.15
C SER A 167 11.31 -15.62 4.49
N ARG A 168 11.98 -14.54 4.11
CA ARG A 168 13.44 -14.37 4.24
C ARG A 168 13.86 -13.29 5.22
N ALA A 169 13.05 -12.25 5.41
CA ALA A 169 13.44 -11.11 6.23
C ALA A 169 12.26 -10.20 6.62
N SER A 170 12.49 -9.37 7.65
CA SER A 170 11.62 -8.28 8.08
C SER A 170 12.35 -6.95 7.93
N ASN A 171 11.62 -5.89 7.57
CA ASN A 171 12.15 -4.53 7.53
C ASN A 171 11.82 -3.74 8.80
N TYR A 172 11.07 -4.31 9.74
CA TYR A 172 10.63 -3.56 10.93
C TYR A 172 11.77 -3.04 11.80
N GLY A 173 12.95 -3.66 11.76
CA GLY A 173 14.13 -3.19 12.50
C GLY A 173 14.54 -1.75 12.19
N LYS A 174 14.39 -1.30 10.94
CA LYS A 174 14.71 0.08 10.54
C LYS A 174 13.72 1.14 11.03
N TYR A 175 12.56 0.70 11.55
CA TYR A 175 11.50 1.56 12.11
C TYR A 175 11.48 1.58 13.64
N SER A 176 12.54 1.14 14.31
CA SER A 176 12.59 1.04 15.79
C SER A 176 12.39 2.37 16.53
N GLU A 177 12.69 3.49 15.89
CA GLU A 177 12.65 4.83 16.51
C GLU A 177 11.45 5.69 16.04
N VAL A 178 10.52 5.14 15.24
CA VAL A 178 9.32 5.87 14.83
C VAL A 178 8.29 5.92 15.97
N ASP A 179 7.37 6.90 15.94
CA ASP A 179 6.38 7.07 17.00
C ASP A 179 5.32 5.96 17.00
N TYR A 180 4.88 5.52 15.80
CA TYR A 180 3.79 4.56 15.65
C TYR A 180 4.10 3.52 14.59
N ILE A 181 3.83 2.24 14.91
CA ILE A 181 3.91 1.14 13.95
C ILE A 181 2.52 0.52 13.79
N VAL A 182 2.09 0.33 12.54
CA VAL A 182 0.87 -0.40 12.18
C VAL A 182 1.27 -1.68 11.46
N CYS A 183 0.85 -2.82 11.98
CA CYS A 183 1.23 -4.14 11.46
C CYS A 183 0.09 -5.13 11.64
N ASN A 184 0.16 -6.28 10.96
CA ASN A 184 -0.74 -7.40 11.23
C ASN A 184 -0.20 -8.30 12.37
N GLN A 185 -0.97 -9.33 12.75
CA GLN A 185 -0.60 -10.26 13.83
C GLN A 185 0.72 -11.00 13.56
N GLU A 186 0.98 -11.41 12.31
CA GLU A 186 2.21 -12.12 11.94
C GLU A 186 3.41 -11.16 11.98
N GLU A 187 3.26 -9.98 11.45
CA GLU A 187 4.27 -8.92 11.43
C GLU A 187 4.63 -8.43 12.83
N SER A 188 3.68 -8.45 13.76
CA SER A 188 3.90 -7.98 15.14
C SER A 188 4.99 -8.76 15.90
N ASN A 189 5.35 -9.96 15.45
CA ASN A 189 6.45 -10.74 16.00
C ASN A 189 7.84 -10.14 15.73
N TYR A 190 7.92 -9.20 14.77
CA TYR A 190 9.16 -8.55 14.32
C TYR A 190 9.26 -7.08 14.75
N VAL A 191 8.25 -6.58 15.46
CA VAL A 191 8.18 -5.18 15.89
C VAL A 191 8.75 -5.04 17.29
N ASN A 192 9.54 -4.00 17.53
CA ASN A 192 9.97 -3.64 18.88
C ASN A 192 8.76 -3.13 19.67
N ARG A 193 8.61 -3.61 20.92
CA ARG A 193 7.48 -3.26 21.78
C ARG A 193 7.62 -1.90 22.46
N ASP A 194 8.73 -1.22 22.30
CA ASP A 194 8.94 0.12 22.84
C ASP A 194 8.20 1.21 22.03
N ASN A 195 7.73 0.87 20.83
CA ASN A 195 6.92 1.76 19.99
C ASN A 195 5.43 1.70 20.37
N ASN A 196 4.67 2.74 19.99
CA ASN A 196 3.21 2.65 19.97
C ASN A 196 2.80 1.73 18.81
N VAL A 197 2.36 0.52 19.12
CA VAL A 197 2.04 -0.49 18.10
C VAL A 197 0.54 -0.68 18.00
N CYS A 198 0.04 -0.58 16.76
CA CYS A 198 -1.32 -0.96 16.39
C CYS A 198 -1.28 -2.26 15.59
N VAL A 199 -1.81 -3.35 16.16
CA VAL A 199 -1.83 -4.68 15.53
C VAL A 199 -3.21 -4.97 14.97
N THR A 200 -3.34 -5.07 13.66
CA THR A 200 -4.58 -5.44 12.98
C THR A 200 -4.80 -6.96 13.02
N LYS A 201 -6.05 -7.39 13.23
CA LYS A 201 -6.46 -8.79 13.42
C LYS A 201 -7.53 -9.23 12.41
N GLY A 202 -7.63 -8.55 11.26
CA GLY A 202 -8.66 -8.80 10.26
C GLY A 202 -10.08 -8.63 10.85
N SER A 203 -10.91 -9.66 10.77
CA SER A 203 -12.27 -9.64 11.34
C SER A 203 -12.31 -9.50 12.86
N GLY A 204 -11.18 -9.64 13.56
CA GLY A 204 -11.05 -9.41 14.99
C GLY A 204 -10.80 -7.94 15.37
N GLY A 205 -10.68 -7.03 14.40
CA GLY A 205 -10.40 -5.61 14.64
C GLY A 205 -8.91 -5.32 14.84
N CYS A 206 -8.55 -4.55 15.87
CA CYS A 206 -7.16 -4.27 16.18
C CYS A 206 -6.90 -4.16 17.69
N THR A 207 -5.62 -4.24 18.07
CA THR A 207 -5.14 -3.86 19.40
C THR A 207 -4.19 -2.69 19.25
N MET A 208 -4.39 -1.63 20.01
CA MET A 208 -3.47 -0.50 20.05
C MET A 208 -3.11 -0.18 21.50
N ASN A 209 -1.81 -0.18 21.82
CA ASN A 209 -1.30 0.07 23.17
C ASN A 209 -1.95 -0.83 24.25
N GLY A 210 -2.20 -2.10 23.91
CA GLY A 210 -2.80 -3.08 24.81
C GLY A 210 -4.32 -3.00 24.97
N ILE A 211 -4.99 -2.08 24.27
CA ILE A 211 -6.45 -1.95 24.25
C ILE A 211 -6.99 -2.59 22.97
N ASP A 212 -7.97 -3.48 23.12
CA ASP A 212 -8.64 -4.13 22.00
C ASP A 212 -9.80 -3.28 21.49
N TYR A 213 -9.84 -3.10 20.16
CA TYR A 213 -10.89 -2.43 19.41
C TYR A 213 -11.50 -3.43 18.44
N PRO A 214 -12.77 -3.83 18.61
CA PRO A 214 -13.40 -4.82 17.74
C PRO A 214 -13.62 -4.26 16.33
N ALA A 215 -13.65 -5.17 15.33
CA ALA A 215 -14.02 -4.78 13.98
C ALA A 215 -15.49 -4.31 13.93
N TYR A 216 -15.79 -3.38 13.04
CA TYR A 216 -17.16 -2.99 12.77
C TYR A 216 -17.89 -4.11 12.01
N PRO A 217 -19.08 -4.54 12.46
CA PRO A 217 -19.81 -5.63 11.83
C PRO A 217 -20.29 -5.25 10.42
N VAL A 218 -20.10 -6.14 9.46
CA VAL A 218 -20.58 -6.02 8.08
C VAL A 218 -21.36 -7.27 7.68
N GLU A 219 -22.38 -7.11 6.82
CA GLU A 219 -23.23 -8.23 6.40
C GLU A 219 -22.50 -9.22 5.49
N SER A 220 -21.61 -8.71 4.65
CA SER A 220 -20.84 -9.51 3.70
C SER A 220 -19.46 -8.92 3.47
N VAL A 221 -18.51 -9.78 3.15
CA VAL A 221 -17.14 -9.38 2.73
C VAL A 221 -16.98 -9.71 1.26
N VAL A 222 -16.75 -8.71 0.44
CA VAL A 222 -16.60 -8.84 -1.02
C VAL A 222 -15.13 -8.98 -1.42
N ASN A 223 -14.26 -8.10 -0.85
CA ASN A 223 -12.84 -8.13 -1.16
C ASN A 223 -12.04 -7.58 0.02
N THR A 224 -11.01 -8.30 0.44
CA THR A 224 -10.13 -7.89 1.55
C THR A 224 -8.83 -7.24 1.12
N ILE A 225 -8.55 -7.19 -0.20
CA ILE A 225 -7.30 -6.60 -0.72
C ILE A 225 -7.33 -5.09 -0.52
N GLY A 226 -6.33 -4.54 0.16
CA GLY A 226 -6.26 -3.10 0.49
C GLY A 226 -6.96 -2.71 1.80
N ALA A 227 -7.58 -3.66 2.53
CA ALA A 227 -8.20 -3.38 3.83
C ALA A 227 -7.19 -2.84 4.86
N GLY A 228 -5.97 -3.39 4.88
CA GLY A 228 -4.87 -2.90 5.71
C GLY A 228 -4.45 -1.48 5.36
N ASP A 229 -4.39 -1.17 4.06
CA ASP A 229 -4.05 0.17 3.58
C ASP A 229 -5.14 1.19 3.96
N CYS A 230 -6.42 0.79 3.84
CA CYS A 230 -7.56 1.60 4.27
C CYS A 230 -7.53 1.85 5.77
N PHE A 231 -7.30 0.82 6.57
CA PHE A 231 -7.14 0.93 8.02
C PHE A 231 -6.01 1.89 8.39
N TYR A 232 -4.84 1.71 7.79
CA TYR A 232 -3.67 2.55 8.04
C TYR A 232 -3.95 4.02 7.71
N ALA A 233 -4.52 4.29 6.55
CA ALA A 233 -4.89 5.65 6.13
C ALA A 233 -5.93 6.29 7.07
N ALA A 234 -6.95 5.54 7.51
CA ALA A 234 -7.96 6.03 8.44
C ALA A 234 -7.38 6.34 9.82
N LEU A 235 -6.46 5.50 10.31
CA LEU A 235 -5.73 5.76 11.56
C LEU A 235 -4.84 7.00 11.45
N LEU A 236 -4.14 7.19 10.33
CA LEU A 236 -3.38 8.41 10.04
C LEU A 236 -4.28 9.66 10.07
N ALA A 237 -5.44 9.57 9.41
CA ALA A 237 -6.38 10.68 9.28
C ALA A 237 -6.93 11.17 10.62
N THR A 238 -7.18 10.26 11.57
CA THR A 238 -7.92 10.57 12.80
C THR A 238 -7.12 10.33 14.07
N GLY A 239 -6.23 9.34 14.07
CA GLY A 239 -5.59 8.79 15.27
C GLY A 239 -6.53 7.89 16.08
N ASP A 240 -7.69 7.54 15.53
CA ASP A 240 -8.75 6.78 16.19
C ASP A 240 -8.85 5.35 15.63
N PRO A 241 -8.54 4.31 16.44
CA PRO A 241 -8.62 2.92 16.00
C PRO A 241 -10.04 2.44 15.70
N GLU A 242 -11.06 3.01 16.37
CA GLU A 242 -12.47 2.65 16.11
C GLU A 242 -12.88 3.11 14.70
N PHE A 243 -12.58 4.36 14.36
CA PHE A 243 -12.80 4.89 13.02
C PHE A 243 -12.02 4.12 11.95
N ALA A 244 -10.78 3.70 12.26
CA ALA A 244 -9.97 2.90 11.35
C ALA A 244 -10.59 1.52 11.09
N ASN A 245 -11.09 0.83 12.14
CA ASN A 245 -11.80 -0.43 12.01
C ASN A 245 -13.10 -0.29 11.20
N GLU A 246 -13.90 0.76 11.47
CA GLU A 246 -15.13 1.03 10.74
C GLU A 246 -14.85 1.25 9.25
N SER A 247 -13.84 2.08 8.94
CA SER A 247 -13.46 2.41 7.56
C SER A 247 -12.99 1.17 6.79
N ALA A 248 -12.12 0.34 7.39
CA ALA A 248 -11.66 -0.89 6.78
C ALA A 248 -12.79 -1.91 6.60
N SER A 249 -13.70 -2.03 7.58
CA SER A 249 -14.84 -2.94 7.51
C SER A 249 -15.83 -2.53 6.42
N LYS A 250 -16.13 -1.25 6.29
CA LYS A 250 -16.96 -0.71 5.20
C LYS A 250 -16.29 -0.94 3.84
N PHE A 251 -14.98 -0.70 3.74
CA PHE A 251 -14.22 -0.92 2.51
C PHE A 251 -14.33 -2.35 2.00
N VAL A 252 -14.19 -3.37 2.87
CA VAL A 252 -14.25 -4.77 2.45
C VAL A 252 -15.65 -5.24 2.08
N SER A 253 -16.70 -4.49 2.45
CA SER A 253 -18.10 -4.79 2.14
C SER A 253 -18.60 -4.16 0.84
N ILE A 254 -17.85 -3.23 0.25
CA ILE A 254 -18.21 -2.53 -0.99
C ILE A 254 -17.69 -3.32 -2.18
N SER A 255 -18.57 -3.55 -3.18
CA SER A 255 -18.11 -4.04 -4.48
C SER A 255 -17.36 -2.94 -5.22
N LEU A 256 -16.11 -3.20 -5.57
CA LEU A 256 -15.30 -2.27 -6.39
C LEU A 256 -15.61 -2.42 -7.91
N TYR A 257 -16.63 -3.21 -8.25
CA TYR A 257 -16.99 -3.54 -9.62
C TYR A 257 -18.50 -3.25 -9.87
N GLU A 258 -18.89 -2.01 -9.74
CA GLU A 258 -20.08 -1.49 -10.39
C GLU A 258 -19.69 -0.52 -11.52
#